data_9c169f31f3742bbebb2e802f82a335cf
#
_entry.id   9c169f31f3742bbebb2e802f82a335cf
#
_cell.length_a   1.000
_cell.length_b   1.000
_cell.length_c   1.000
_cell.angle_alpha   90.00
_cell.angle_beta   90.00
_cell.angle_gamma   90.00
#
_symmetry.space_group_name_H-M   'P 1'
#
loop_
_entity.id
_entity.type
_entity.pdbx_description
1 polymer ?
#
loop_
_entity_poly.entity_id
_entity_poly.type
_entity_poly.pdbx_seq_one_letter_code
_entity_poly.pdbx_strand_id
1 'polypeptide(L)'
;GALHAELIRNRSFEEATPPAGLSVKNGLYENVPAPRVKEKKVFQADPLIGWTTYPLSYAPVFVSRTEEDPMSEENKYSMLVNVTEDIANHPDAMILNRGYYGMNLNTDTSYRLSLFLKNRNYSAPLRVFLVDELGCKVSNVVEVNVGNRNWTKYTGELKPEKNVQRGMLAIQPMSKGQFQIDVVSLFPSDTWNEGKSVFRKDIVKI
;
A
#
# COMPACT_ATOMS: atom_id res chain seq x y z
N GLY A 1 -8.57 -11.31 -15.19
CA GLY A 1 -9.60 -10.49 -14.62
C GLY A 1 -9.06 -9.28 -13.88
N ALA A 2 -9.91 -8.63 -13.15
CA ALA A 2 -9.53 -7.42 -12.40
C ALA A 2 -8.38 -7.65 -11.42
N LEU A 3 -8.24 -8.86 -10.88
CA LEU A 3 -7.16 -9.20 -9.96
C LEU A 3 -5.78 -9.11 -10.59
N HIS A 4 -5.67 -9.36 -11.90
CA HIS A 4 -4.39 -9.27 -12.59
C HIS A 4 -3.96 -7.84 -12.88
N ALA A 5 -4.88 -6.89 -12.79
CA ALA A 5 -4.59 -5.48 -13.00
C ALA A 5 -4.13 -4.77 -11.73
N GLU A 6 -4.38 -5.35 -10.55
CA GLU A 6 -4.00 -4.75 -9.27
C GLU A 6 -2.49 -4.76 -9.08
N LEU A 7 -1.90 -3.61 -8.85
CA LEU A 7 -0.45 -3.46 -8.69
C LEU A 7 0.00 -3.51 -7.23
N ILE A 8 -0.91 -3.26 -6.28
CA ILE A 8 -0.55 -3.23 -4.85
C ILE A 8 -0.52 -4.63 -4.29
N ARG A 9 0.57 -4.98 -3.63
CA ARG A 9 0.69 -6.21 -2.87
C ARG A 9 0.24 -5.99 -1.43
N ASN A 10 -0.43 -6.98 -0.84
CA ASN A 10 -0.90 -6.93 0.54
C ASN A 10 -1.74 -5.67 0.80
N ARG A 11 -2.69 -5.44 -0.05
CA ARG A 11 -3.47 -4.20 -0.11
C ARG A 11 -4.33 -3.94 1.12
N SER A 12 -4.71 -5.00 1.84
CA SER A 12 -5.55 -4.92 3.03
C SER A 12 -4.88 -5.52 4.27
N PHE A 13 -3.59 -5.79 4.20
CA PHE A 13 -2.77 -6.27 5.32
C PHE A 13 -3.19 -7.63 5.86
N GLU A 14 -3.92 -8.41 5.06
CA GLU A 14 -4.41 -9.75 5.42
C GLU A 14 -3.50 -10.87 4.89
N GLU A 15 -2.49 -10.55 4.07
CA GLU A 15 -1.69 -11.55 3.35
C GLU A 15 -0.92 -12.48 4.29
N ALA A 16 -0.51 -11.99 5.44
CA ALA A 16 0.22 -12.77 6.45
C ALA A 16 -0.72 -13.48 7.44
N THR A 17 -2.02 -13.53 7.17
CA THR A 17 -2.95 -14.29 7.99
C THR A 17 -2.65 -15.78 7.82
N PRO A 18 -2.44 -16.52 8.93
CA PRO A 18 -2.06 -17.93 8.82
C PRO A 18 -3.17 -18.75 8.16
N PRO A 19 -2.78 -19.72 7.32
CA PRO A 19 -3.73 -20.68 6.77
C PRO A 19 -4.44 -21.45 7.89
N ALA A 20 -5.58 -22.06 7.56
CA ALA A 20 -6.34 -22.85 8.53
C ALA A 20 -5.46 -23.93 9.19
N GLY A 21 -5.51 -24.01 10.50
CA GLY A 21 -4.73 -24.97 11.27
C GLY A 21 -3.33 -24.52 11.65
N LEU A 22 -2.94 -23.32 11.23
CA LEU A 22 -1.68 -22.71 11.65
C LEU A 22 -1.96 -21.53 12.57
N SER A 23 -1.01 -21.25 13.44
CA SER A 23 -1.02 -20.06 14.27
C SER A 23 0.27 -19.25 14.08
N VAL A 24 0.24 -17.99 14.48
CA VAL A 24 1.42 -17.12 14.45
C VAL A 24 1.75 -16.73 15.89
N LYS A 25 2.99 -16.95 16.28
CA LYS A 25 3.48 -16.53 17.59
C LYS A 25 4.84 -15.87 17.43
N ASN A 26 4.99 -14.69 17.98
CA ASN A 26 6.23 -13.90 17.87
C ASN A 26 6.69 -13.72 16.41
N GLY A 27 5.74 -13.54 15.49
CA GLY A 27 6.03 -13.36 14.08
C GLY A 27 6.42 -14.63 13.32
N LEU A 28 6.22 -15.80 13.91
CA LEU A 28 6.59 -17.09 13.30
C LEU A 28 5.36 -17.99 13.20
N TYR A 29 5.26 -18.75 12.11
CA TYR A 29 4.21 -19.75 11.97
C TYR A 29 4.52 -20.97 12.84
N GLU A 30 3.53 -21.40 13.61
CA GLU A 30 3.58 -22.61 14.41
C GLU A 30 2.78 -23.74 13.76
N ASN A 31 3.01 -24.94 14.22
CA ASN A 31 2.27 -26.14 13.80
C ASN A 31 2.37 -26.44 12.29
N VAL A 32 3.50 -26.13 11.70
CA VAL A 32 3.76 -26.51 10.32
C VAL A 32 3.89 -28.04 10.25
N PRO A 33 3.13 -28.73 9.40
CA PRO A 33 3.20 -30.20 9.34
C PRO A 33 4.60 -30.69 9.03
N ALA A 34 5.05 -31.63 9.86
CA ALA A 34 6.43 -32.14 9.91
C ALA A 34 6.99 -32.80 8.64
N PRO A 35 6.22 -33.45 7.75
CA PRO A 35 6.85 -34.24 6.71
C PRO A 35 7.51 -33.46 5.59
N ARG A 36 7.39 -32.15 5.56
CA ARG A 36 7.91 -31.33 4.45
C ARG A 36 9.07 -30.45 4.82
N VAL A 37 9.53 -30.53 6.04
CA VAL A 37 10.61 -29.65 6.51
C VAL A 37 11.69 -30.52 7.12
N LYS A 38 12.72 -30.79 6.36
CA LYS A 38 13.90 -31.53 6.84
C LYS A 38 14.67 -30.75 7.90
N GLU A 39 14.39 -29.49 8.02
CA GLU A 39 14.93 -28.61 9.06
C GLU A 39 13.76 -27.86 9.65
N LYS A 40 13.85 -27.52 10.93
CA LYS A 40 12.86 -26.65 11.56
C LYS A 40 12.97 -25.24 11.00
N LYS A 41 12.60 -25.08 9.75
CA LYS A 41 12.42 -23.73 9.19
C LYS A 41 11.09 -23.21 9.69
N VAL A 42 11.18 -22.40 10.69
CA VAL A 42 10.02 -21.64 11.14
C VAL A 42 9.82 -20.54 10.09
N PHE A 43 8.73 -20.60 9.36
CA PHE A 43 8.43 -19.60 8.36
C PHE A 43 8.11 -18.29 9.08
N GLN A 44 8.88 -17.26 8.79
CA GLN A 44 8.61 -15.94 9.32
C GLN A 44 7.38 -15.34 8.66
N ALA A 45 6.41 -14.96 9.48
CA ALA A 45 5.26 -14.22 9.02
C ALA A 45 5.65 -12.73 8.98
N ASP A 46 5.63 -12.15 7.80
CA ASP A 46 5.83 -10.71 7.62
C ASP A 46 4.46 -10.06 7.43
N PRO A 47 3.90 -9.43 8.48
CA PRO A 47 2.57 -8.82 8.41
C PRO A 47 2.49 -7.63 7.44
N LEU A 48 3.61 -7.07 7.07
CA LEU A 48 3.69 -5.92 6.17
C LEU A 48 4.37 -6.27 4.85
N ILE A 49 4.34 -7.53 4.44
CA ILE A 49 4.93 -7.93 3.16
C ILE A 49 4.46 -7.05 2.02
N GLY A 50 5.38 -6.58 1.19
CA GLY A 50 5.08 -5.64 0.11
C GLY A 50 5.21 -4.17 0.51
N TRP A 51 5.15 -3.88 1.80
CA TRP A 51 5.25 -2.53 2.35
C TRP A 51 6.59 -2.31 3.05
N THR A 52 7.11 -1.11 2.94
CA THR A 52 8.34 -0.71 3.63
C THR A 52 8.32 0.80 3.87
N THR A 53 9.26 1.29 4.66
CA THR A 53 9.45 2.73 4.87
C THR A 53 10.82 3.15 4.35
N TYR A 54 10.96 4.42 4.01
CA TYR A 54 12.24 5.04 3.74
C TYR A 54 12.38 6.28 4.64
N PRO A 55 13.45 6.42 5.39
CA PRO A 55 14.51 5.42 5.65
C PRO A 55 13.96 4.19 6.35
N LEU A 56 14.59 3.06 6.09
CA LEU A 56 14.18 1.79 6.68
C LEU A 56 14.45 1.78 8.19
N SER A 57 13.41 1.49 8.96
CA SER A 57 13.49 1.32 10.42
C SER A 57 13.96 2.54 11.21
N TYR A 58 13.90 3.73 10.62
CA TYR A 58 14.32 4.97 11.28
C TYR A 58 13.18 6.00 11.29
N ALA A 59 13.23 6.85 12.32
CA ALA A 59 12.36 8.02 12.36
C ALA A 59 12.45 8.81 11.04
N PRO A 60 11.36 9.52 10.63
CA PRO A 60 10.21 9.80 11.48
C PRO A 60 9.00 8.87 11.27
N VAL A 61 8.99 8.00 10.24
CA VAL A 61 7.80 7.24 9.89
C VAL A 61 7.92 5.79 10.34
N PHE A 62 7.02 5.38 11.23
CA PHE A 62 6.94 4.00 11.71
C PHE A 62 5.59 3.41 11.31
N VAL A 63 5.60 2.16 10.84
CA VAL A 63 4.40 1.44 10.43
C VAL A 63 4.29 0.12 11.17
N SER A 64 3.08 -0.27 11.49
CA SER A 64 2.79 -1.56 12.10
C SER A 64 1.41 -2.04 11.68
N ARG A 65 1.19 -3.36 11.68
CA ARG A 65 -0.13 -3.92 11.47
C ARG A 65 -0.91 -3.89 12.77
N THR A 66 -2.16 -3.48 12.71
CA THR A 66 -3.04 -3.40 13.89
C THR A 66 -4.39 -4.05 13.62
N GLU A 67 -5.00 -4.57 14.68
CA GLU A 67 -6.39 -5.04 14.67
C GLU A 67 -7.35 -4.01 15.29
N GLU A 68 -6.84 -2.86 15.70
CA GLU A 68 -7.66 -1.81 16.30
C GLU A 68 -8.55 -1.14 15.27
N ASP A 69 -9.79 -0.91 15.63
CA ASP A 69 -10.77 -0.20 14.79
C ASP A 69 -10.80 -0.73 13.34
N PRO A 70 -11.08 -2.04 13.13
CA PRO A 70 -11.07 -2.61 11.79
C PRO A 70 -12.18 -2.02 10.92
N MET A 71 -11.98 -2.03 9.62
CA MET A 71 -13.00 -1.56 8.68
C MET A 71 -14.24 -2.45 8.69
N SER A 72 -14.05 -3.76 8.81
CA SER A 72 -15.11 -4.75 8.81
C SER A 72 -14.61 -6.06 9.43
N GLU A 73 -15.49 -7.06 9.53
CA GLU A 73 -15.10 -8.39 9.99
C GLU A 73 -14.15 -9.08 9.00
N GLU A 74 -14.30 -8.80 7.71
CA GLU A 74 -13.46 -9.35 6.66
C GLU A 74 -12.09 -8.65 6.59
N ASN A 75 -12.05 -7.35 6.88
CA ASN A 75 -10.84 -6.54 6.89
C ASN A 75 -10.43 -6.24 8.32
N LYS A 76 -9.90 -7.26 9.00
CA LYS A 76 -9.54 -7.18 10.43
C LYS A 76 -8.31 -6.34 10.69
N TYR A 77 -7.42 -6.26 9.72
CA TYR A 77 -6.12 -5.62 9.87
C TYR A 77 -6.05 -4.34 9.07
N SER A 78 -5.30 -3.41 9.60
CA SER A 78 -4.93 -2.18 8.90
C SER A 78 -3.50 -1.83 9.24
N MET A 79 -2.93 -0.86 8.53
CA MET A 79 -1.61 -0.34 8.85
C MET A 79 -1.75 0.91 9.70
N LEU A 80 -1.19 0.88 10.90
CA LEU A 80 -1.05 2.07 11.74
C LEU A 80 0.23 2.79 11.34
N VAL A 81 0.10 4.07 11.01
CA VAL A 81 1.21 4.94 10.68
C VAL A 81 1.44 5.89 11.84
N ASN A 82 2.65 5.92 12.35
CA ASN A 82 3.05 6.83 13.43
C ASN A 82 4.22 7.69 12.94
N VAL A 83 3.95 8.97 12.76
CA VAL A 83 4.97 9.96 12.40
C VAL A 83 5.39 10.67 13.67
N THR A 84 6.63 10.46 14.10
CA THR A 84 7.10 10.86 15.44
C THR A 84 7.78 12.21 15.47
N GLU A 85 8.21 12.75 14.33
CA GLU A 85 8.94 14.01 14.24
C GLU A 85 8.44 14.84 13.07
N ASP A 86 8.82 16.09 13.05
CA ASP A 86 8.51 16.99 11.94
C ASP A 86 9.20 16.50 10.66
N ILE A 87 8.42 16.30 9.65
CA ILE A 87 8.88 15.78 8.35
C ILE A 87 9.78 16.79 7.60
N ALA A 88 9.75 18.07 7.98
CA ALA A 88 10.59 19.09 7.35
C ALA A 88 12.08 18.75 7.40
N ASN A 89 12.50 18.03 8.44
CA ASN A 89 13.88 17.57 8.61
C ASN A 89 14.15 16.24 7.89
N HIS A 90 13.13 15.63 7.31
CA HIS A 90 13.20 14.33 6.66
C HIS A 90 12.36 14.34 5.36
N PRO A 91 12.74 15.17 4.37
CA PRO A 91 11.88 15.38 3.19
C PRO A 91 11.70 14.14 2.30
N ASP A 92 12.57 13.15 2.47
CA ASP A 92 12.50 11.90 1.69
C ASP A 92 11.78 10.78 2.42
N ALA A 93 11.29 11.01 3.65
CA ALA A 93 10.62 9.97 4.41
C ALA A 93 9.27 9.65 3.79
N MET A 94 9.00 8.37 3.56
CA MET A 94 7.77 7.91 2.91
C MET A 94 7.51 6.44 3.19
N ILE A 95 6.28 6.01 2.92
CA ILE A 95 5.85 4.63 2.93
C ILE A 95 5.81 4.15 1.48
N LEU A 96 6.35 2.97 1.21
CA LEU A 96 6.49 2.44 -0.14
C LEU A 96 5.79 1.09 -0.28
N ASN A 97 5.13 0.87 -1.41
CA ASN A 97 4.67 -0.46 -1.84
C ASN A 97 5.27 -0.77 -3.20
N ARG A 98 6.03 -1.86 -3.28
CA ARG A 98 6.71 -2.27 -4.53
C ARG A 98 5.92 -3.27 -5.36
N GLY A 99 4.68 -3.58 -4.97
CA GLY A 99 3.90 -4.59 -5.66
C GLY A 99 4.55 -5.97 -5.56
N TYR A 100 4.58 -6.66 -6.68
CA TYR A 100 5.07 -8.05 -6.77
C TYR A 100 6.43 -8.12 -7.46
N TYR A 101 7.40 -7.35 -7.17
CA TYR A 101 8.75 -7.25 -7.75
C TYR A 101 8.96 -5.94 -8.50
N GLY A 102 8.26 -4.91 -8.08
CA GLY A 102 8.24 -3.63 -8.75
C GLY A 102 7.10 -3.52 -9.75
N MET A 103 6.70 -2.31 -10.02
CA MET A 103 5.57 -2.00 -10.90
C MET A 103 6.08 -1.53 -12.25
N ASN A 104 5.53 -2.10 -13.33
CA ASN A 104 5.80 -1.62 -14.67
C ASN A 104 4.86 -0.43 -14.95
N LEU A 105 5.41 0.77 -14.99
CA LEU A 105 4.67 2.01 -15.14
C LEU A 105 4.96 2.64 -16.50
N ASN A 106 3.89 3.01 -17.21
CA ASN A 106 3.98 3.53 -18.58
C ASN A 106 3.36 4.92 -18.69
N THR A 107 3.99 5.78 -19.50
CA THR A 107 3.54 7.16 -19.71
C THR A 107 2.22 7.27 -20.44
N ASP A 108 1.83 6.24 -21.18
CA ASP A 108 0.57 6.22 -21.93
C ASP A 108 -0.61 5.67 -21.09
N THR A 109 -0.37 5.35 -19.84
CA THR A 109 -1.36 4.74 -18.94
C THR A 109 -1.59 5.64 -17.74
N SER A 110 -2.85 5.87 -17.40
CA SER A 110 -3.26 6.44 -16.12
C SER A 110 -3.57 5.32 -15.14
N TYR A 111 -3.24 5.52 -13.88
CA TYR A 111 -3.46 4.54 -12.83
C TYR A 111 -4.44 5.09 -11.81
N ARG A 112 -5.49 4.32 -11.55
CA ARG A 112 -6.49 4.69 -10.56
C ARG A 112 -6.03 4.26 -9.18
N LEU A 113 -5.94 5.24 -8.31
CA LEU A 113 -5.62 5.07 -6.90
C LEU A 113 -6.90 5.09 -6.08
N SER A 114 -7.02 4.17 -5.13
CA SER A 114 -7.97 4.30 -4.05
C SER A 114 -7.35 3.78 -2.76
N LEU A 115 -7.74 4.38 -1.63
CA LEU A 115 -7.32 3.94 -0.32
C LEU A 115 -8.33 4.39 0.71
N PHE A 116 -8.39 3.65 1.83
CA PHE A 116 -9.20 4.03 2.98
C PHE A 116 -8.29 4.53 4.08
N LEU A 117 -8.68 5.63 4.69
CA LEU A 117 -7.93 6.28 5.77
C LEU A 117 -8.85 6.55 6.95
N LYS A 118 -8.27 6.40 8.15
CA LYS A 118 -8.90 6.75 9.42
C LYS A 118 -7.92 7.59 10.21
N ASN A 119 -8.30 8.82 10.50
CA ASN A 119 -7.44 9.73 11.26
C ASN A 119 -7.46 9.41 12.75
N ARG A 120 -6.33 9.63 13.40
CA ARG A 120 -6.24 9.64 14.87
C ARG A 120 -5.89 11.03 15.37
N ASN A 121 -4.75 11.56 14.99
CA ASN A 121 -4.33 12.91 15.39
C ASN A 121 -3.39 13.54 14.35
N TYR A 122 -3.55 13.16 13.10
CA TYR A 122 -2.76 13.69 11.99
C TYR A 122 -3.47 14.89 11.37
N SER A 123 -2.77 15.98 11.07
CA SER A 123 -3.40 17.23 10.66
C SER A 123 -3.01 17.74 9.28
N ALA A 124 -1.96 17.21 8.68
CA ALA A 124 -1.52 17.63 7.35
C ALA A 124 -2.13 16.76 6.25
N PRO A 125 -2.04 17.14 4.97
CA PRO A 125 -2.36 16.22 3.88
C PRO A 125 -1.31 15.14 3.73
N LEU A 126 -1.73 14.00 3.15
CA LEU A 126 -0.80 13.00 2.63
C LEU A 126 -0.52 13.33 1.17
N ARG A 127 0.70 13.07 0.73
CA ARG A 127 1.07 13.12 -0.68
C ARG A 127 1.24 11.70 -1.18
N VAL A 128 0.55 11.36 -2.26
CA VAL A 128 0.62 10.02 -2.86
C VAL A 128 1.10 10.17 -4.31
N PHE A 129 2.11 9.41 -4.67
CA PHE A 129 2.72 9.51 -6.00
C PHE A 129 3.46 8.21 -6.34
N LEU A 130 3.90 8.10 -7.59
CA LEU A 130 4.71 6.99 -8.06
C LEU A 130 6.19 7.39 -8.02
N VAL A 131 7.03 6.42 -7.70
CA VAL A 131 8.48 6.58 -7.70
C VAL A 131 9.15 5.47 -8.52
N ASP A 132 10.38 5.71 -8.95
CA ASP A 132 11.21 4.66 -9.55
C ASP A 132 11.86 3.80 -8.45
N GLU A 133 12.71 2.84 -8.86
CA GLU A 133 13.35 1.94 -7.90
C GLU A 133 14.34 2.64 -6.96
N LEU A 134 14.77 3.85 -7.29
CA LEU A 134 15.64 4.67 -6.46
C LEU A 134 14.86 5.61 -5.53
N GLY A 135 13.55 5.60 -5.62
CA GLY A 135 12.69 6.48 -4.81
C GLY A 135 12.46 7.86 -5.40
N CYS A 136 12.87 8.11 -6.63
CA CYS A 136 12.65 9.38 -7.30
C CYS A 136 11.22 9.47 -7.84
N LYS A 137 10.56 10.60 -7.59
CA LYS A 137 9.18 10.82 -8.02
C LYS A 137 9.09 10.82 -9.56
N VAL A 138 8.16 10.05 -10.10
CA VAL A 138 7.96 9.87 -11.54
C VAL A 138 6.52 10.11 -12.00
N SER A 139 5.71 10.71 -11.16
CA SER A 139 4.31 11.02 -11.50
C SER A 139 3.85 12.34 -10.88
N ASN A 140 2.64 12.76 -11.22
CA ASN A 140 1.94 13.79 -10.47
C ASN A 140 1.71 13.35 -9.03
N VAL A 141 1.36 14.30 -8.17
CA VAL A 141 1.05 14.07 -6.76
C VAL A 141 -0.45 14.20 -6.56
N VAL A 142 -1.04 13.22 -5.88
CA VAL A 142 -2.40 13.30 -5.36
C VAL A 142 -2.30 13.65 -3.89
N GLU A 143 -2.90 14.78 -3.49
CA GLU A 143 -2.98 15.18 -2.09
C GLU A 143 -4.28 14.68 -1.48
N VAL A 144 -4.19 14.12 -0.29
CA VAL A 144 -5.32 13.55 0.43
C VAL A 144 -5.40 14.16 1.83
N ASN A 145 -6.52 14.77 2.15
CA ASN A 145 -6.77 15.34 3.49
C ASN A 145 -7.34 14.25 4.41
N VAL A 146 -6.60 13.88 5.44
CA VAL A 146 -6.93 12.79 6.36
C VAL A 146 -7.72 13.30 7.57
N GLY A 147 -8.68 14.19 7.37
CA GLY A 147 -9.38 14.83 8.48
C GLY A 147 -10.38 13.94 9.21
N ASN A 148 -10.91 12.94 8.54
CA ASN A 148 -12.03 12.17 9.06
C ASN A 148 -11.55 11.06 10.03
N ARG A 149 -12.18 10.98 11.20
CA ARG A 149 -11.88 9.97 12.22
C ARG A 149 -12.60 8.64 11.99
N ASN A 150 -13.47 8.58 10.99
CA ASN A 150 -14.08 7.35 10.53
C ASN A 150 -13.39 6.89 9.25
N TRP A 151 -13.42 5.59 8.97
CA TRP A 151 -12.89 5.06 7.72
C TRP A 151 -13.55 5.75 6.53
N THR A 152 -12.73 6.35 5.69
CA THR A 152 -13.18 7.14 4.54
C THR A 152 -12.38 6.74 3.32
N LYS A 153 -13.06 6.52 2.20
CA LYS A 153 -12.43 6.19 0.93
C LYS A 153 -12.00 7.46 0.20
N TYR A 154 -10.77 7.45 -0.28
CA TYR A 154 -10.21 8.50 -1.13
C TYR A 154 -9.77 7.89 -2.46
N THR A 155 -9.92 8.64 -3.54
CA THR A 155 -9.54 8.22 -4.88
C THR A 155 -8.76 9.31 -5.58
N GLY A 156 -7.97 8.91 -6.58
CA GLY A 156 -7.23 9.83 -7.40
C GLY A 156 -6.67 9.12 -8.63
N GLU A 157 -6.01 9.89 -9.47
CA GLU A 157 -5.33 9.37 -10.66
C GLU A 157 -3.87 9.73 -10.64
N LEU A 158 -3.03 8.73 -10.90
CA LEU A 158 -1.59 8.90 -11.01
C LEU A 158 -1.17 8.62 -12.45
N LYS A 159 -0.41 9.56 -13.01
CA LYS A 159 0.06 9.46 -14.39
C LYS A 159 1.59 9.54 -14.42
N PRO A 160 2.26 8.47 -14.87
CA PRO A 160 3.71 8.48 -14.98
C PRO A 160 4.21 9.54 -15.97
N GLU A 161 5.30 10.19 -15.59
CA GLU A 161 5.99 11.18 -16.45
C GLU A 161 7.09 10.53 -17.27
N LYS A 162 7.46 9.29 -16.96
CA LYS A 162 8.37 8.46 -17.72
C LYS A 162 8.08 6.99 -17.51
N ASN A 163 8.53 6.14 -18.42
CA ASN A 163 8.40 4.69 -18.28
C ASN A 163 9.37 4.18 -17.24
N VAL A 164 8.86 3.31 -16.35
CA VAL A 164 9.62 2.73 -15.24
C VAL A 164 9.29 1.24 -15.15
N GLN A 165 10.30 0.39 -15.03
CA GLN A 165 10.11 -1.05 -14.96
C GLN A 165 9.91 -1.56 -13.54
N ARG A 166 10.50 -0.90 -12.55
CA ARG A 166 10.44 -1.30 -11.14
C ARG A 166 10.00 -0.14 -10.27
N GLY A 167 8.85 0.40 -10.62
CA GLY A 167 8.26 1.49 -9.86
C GLY A 167 7.62 1.03 -8.56
N MET A 168 7.28 2.00 -7.74
CA MET A 168 6.61 1.80 -6.46
C MET A 168 5.57 2.88 -6.25
N LEU A 169 4.58 2.56 -5.41
CA LEU A 169 3.68 3.57 -4.86
C LEU A 169 4.30 4.16 -3.61
N ALA A 170 4.31 5.49 -3.52
CA ALA A 170 4.79 6.21 -2.35
C ALA A 170 3.64 6.94 -1.67
N ILE A 171 3.56 6.82 -0.35
CA ILE A 171 2.64 7.57 0.51
C ILE A 171 3.51 8.37 1.46
N GLN A 172 3.45 9.68 1.35
CA GLN A 172 4.31 10.57 2.11
C GLN A 172 3.50 11.39 3.11
N PRO A 173 3.64 11.12 4.42
CA PRO A 173 3.09 12.00 5.44
C PRO A 173 3.89 13.29 5.50
N MET A 174 3.22 14.38 5.84
CA MET A 174 3.81 15.72 5.83
C MET A 174 3.95 16.34 7.21
N SER A 175 3.40 15.71 8.23
CA SER A 175 3.52 16.18 9.61
C SER A 175 3.50 15.03 10.60
N LYS A 176 3.85 15.36 11.82
CA LYS A 176 3.75 14.49 12.99
C LYS A 176 2.29 14.09 13.24
N GLY A 177 2.09 12.86 13.71
CA GLY A 177 0.77 12.36 14.07
C GLY A 177 0.56 10.92 13.67
N GLN A 178 -0.65 10.41 13.92
CA GLN A 178 -1.02 9.03 13.66
C GLN A 178 -2.29 8.93 12.81
N PHE A 179 -2.31 7.95 11.94
CA PHE A 179 -3.48 7.58 11.15
C PHE A 179 -3.39 6.11 10.74
N GLN A 180 -4.51 5.57 10.27
CA GLN A 180 -4.56 4.19 9.79
C GLN A 180 -4.88 4.17 8.30
N ILE A 181 -4.31 3.18 7.59
CA ILE A 181 -4.52 2.94 6.16
C ILE A 181 -5.03 1.53 5.98
N ASP A 182 -6.00 1.34 5.09
CA ASP A 182 -6.45 0.02 4.68
C ASP A 182 -6.96 0.03 3.23
N VAL A 183 -7.04 -1.13 2.64
CA VAL A 183 -7.58 -1.39 1.29
C VAL A 183 -7.02 -0.40 0.26
N VAL A 184 -5.71 -0.46 0.07
CA VAL A 184 -5.01 0.37 -0.92
C VAL A 184 -5.05 -0.33 -2.27
N SER A 185 -5.43 0.38 -3.32
CA SER A 185 -5.57 -0.17 -4.66
C SER A 185 -4.95 0.77 -5.69
N LEU A 186 -4.27 0.19 -6.66
CA LEU A 186 -3.70 0.91 -7.80
C LEU A 186 -3.78 0.00 -9.02
N PHE A 187 -4.48 0.44 -10.05
CA PHE A 187 -4.58 -0.33 -11.29
C PHE A 187 -4.79 0.60 -12.50
N PRO A 188 -4.45 0.14 -13.71
CA PRO A 188 -4.66 0.93 -14.91
C PRO A 188 -6.14 1.30 -15.08
N SER A 189 -6.43 2.58 -15.28
CA SER A 189 -7.80 3.09 -15.37
C SER A 189 -8.42 2.89 -16.75
N ASP A 190 -7.61 2.64 -17.78
CA ASP A 190 -8.02 2.45 -19.17
C ASP A 190 -7.86 0.99 -19.64
N THR A 191 -8.08 0.08 -18.79
CA THR A 191 -7.94 -1.33 -19.08
C THR A 191 -9.01 -1.89 -19.99
N TRP A 192 -9.80 -1.12 -20.63
CA TRP A 192 -10.83 -1.70 -21.42
C TRP A 192 -11.25 -1.06 -22.62
N ASN A 193 -11.38 -0.02 -23.18
CA ASN A 193 -11.67 0.54 -23.97
C ASN A 193 -11.67 0.98 -24.34
N GLU A 194 -11.46 1.51 -24.53
CA GLU A 194 -11.26 1.88 -24.97
C GLU A 194 -10.85 1.90 -25.47
N GLY A 195 -11.14 2.18 -25.91
CA GLY A 195 -10.57 2.15 -26.49
C GLY A 195 -10.62 2.32 -26.84
N LYS A 196 -10.78 2.34 -27.20
CA LYS A 196 -10.82 2.33 -27.32
C LYS A 196 -10.99 2.20 -26.66
N SER A 197 -11.29 2.54 -26.15
CA SER A 197 -11.37 2.20 -25.56
C SER A 197 -11.90 2.17 -24.97
N VAL A 198 -12.52 2.35 -25.00
CA VAL A 198 -12.80 1.95 -24.43
C VAL A 198 -12.94 1.67 -23.72
N PHE A 199 -13.13 1.79 -23.22
CA PHE A 199 -13.20 1.27 -22.59
C PHE A 199 -12.93 1.31 -21.88
N ARG A 200 -12.91 1.71 -21.52
CA ARG A 200 -12.78 1.76 -20.81
C ARG A 200 -13.17 2.16 -20.33
N LYS A 201 -12.99 2.49 -20.48
CA LYS A 201 -13.52 3.14 -19.95
C LYS A 201 -14.69 2.97 -19.43
N ASP A 202 -15.31 2.70 -19.05
CA ASP A 202 -16.15 2.16 -18.49
C ASP A 202 -16.80 1.32 -18.82
N ILE A 203 -16.65 0.91 -19.40
CA ILE A 203 -16.90 -0.02 -19.72
C ILE A 203 -16.95 -0.80 -20.22
N VAL A 204 -16.72 -0.89 -20.18
CA VAL A 204 -16.61 -1.68 -20.87
C VAL A 204 -17.21 -1.98 -21.61
N LYS A 205 -17.51 -1.68 -22.14
CA LYS A 205 -18.08 -2.26 -22.97
C LYS A 205 -17.70 -3.36 -23.52
N ILE A 206 -17.69 -3.94 -23.38
CA ILE A 206 -17.31 -4.87 -23.80
C ILE A 206 -17.42 -5.65 -24.21
#